data_9a734618071d84a18dc90fb84aa35aaa
#
_entry.id   9a734618071d84a18dc90fb84aa35aaa
#
_cell.length_a   1.000
_cell.length_b   1.000
_cell.length_c   1.000
_cell.angle_alpha   90.00
_cell.angle_beta   90.00
_cell.angle_gamma   90.00
#
_symmetry.space_group_name_H-M   'P 1'
#
loop_
_entity.id
_entity.type
_entity.pdbx_description
1 polymer ?
#
loop_
_entity_poly.entity_id
_entity_poly.type
_entity_poly.pdbx_seq_one_letter_code
_entity_poly.pdbx_strand_id
1 'polypeptide(L)'
;TEFLQRAADFMNAQRFTSLHYENALGTDLTVELPTGHIWAGGAEYTATKVRFVANMPTEEVYSLPRRDGVNGTVYATKPLNYNGNLIEDICLTFRDGRVVAATASRGEELLQQLIATDDGSAHLGEVALVPFDSPISRSGILFFNTLFDENAACHLALGKAYPTCLQGGEEMDSVTLLQ
;
A
#
# COMPACT_ATOMS: atom_id res chain seq x y z
N THR A 1 -18.81 1.74 1.40
CA THR A 1 -18.59 1.52 -0.05
C THR A 1 -18.80 2.80 -0.88
N GLU A 2 -19.94 3.52 -0.74
CA GLU A 2 -20.18 4.78 -1.49
C GLU A 2 -19.17 5.90 -1.14
N PHE A 3 -18.75 5.97 0.12
CA PHE A 3 -17.71 6.90 0.55
C PHE A 3 -16.38 6.60 -0.17
N LEU A 4 -15.96 5.34 -0.17
CA LEU A 4 -14.72 4.92 -0.83
C LEU A 4 -14.77 5.15 -2.34
N GLN A 5 -15.91 4.90 -2.99
CA GLN A 5 -16.07 5.20 -4.40
C GLN A 5 -15.87 6.70 -4.68
N ARG A 6 -16.51 7.58 -3.89
CA ARG A 6 -16.31 9.03 -4.03
C ARG A 6 -14.88 9.47 -3.75
N ALA A 7 -14.19 8.82 -2.79
CA ALA A 7 -12.79 9.08 -2.50
C ALA A 7 -11.90 8.68 -3.68
N ALA A 8 -12.11 7.50 -4.25
CA ALA A 8 -11.40 7.05 -5.45
C ALA A 8 -11.65 7.96 -6.65
N ASP A 9 -12.91 8.36 -6.89
CA ASP A 9 -13.28 9.29 -7.96
C ASP A 9 -12.59 10.65 -7.79
N PHE A 10 -12.52 11.17 -6.55
CA PHE A 10 -11.80 12.39 -6.23
C PHE A 10 -10.31 12.27 -6.53
N MET A 11 -9.65 11.23 -6.03
CA MET A 11 -8.23 11.00 -6.25
C MET A 11 -7.90 10.87 -7.75
N ASN A 12 -8.74 10.17 -8.49
CA ASN A 12 -8.61 10.03 -9.95
C ASN A 12 -8.78 11.36 -10.70
N ALA A 13 -9.69 12.22 -10.23
CA ALA A 13 -9.92 13.55 -10.82
C ALA A 13 -8.76 14.51 -10.59
N GLN A 14 -8.11 14.45 -9.41
CA GLN A 14 -6.99 15.33 -9.05
C GLN A 14 -5.70 15.02 -9.81
N ARG A 15 -5.48 13.76 -10.19
CA ARG A 15 -4.27 13.29 -10.90
C ARG A 15 -2.99 13.73 -10.20
N PHE A 16 -2.91 13.50 -8.90
CA PHE A 16 -1.70 13.79 -8.12
C PHE A 16 -0.50 13.05 -8.72
N THR A 17 0.65 13.71 -8.75
CA THR A 17 1.90 13.11 -9.26
C THR A 17 2.72 12.45 -8.16
N SER A 18 2.44 12.78 -6.91
CA SER A 18 3.13 12.21 -5.75
C SER A 18 2.29 12.34 -4.49
N LEU A 19 2.62 11.51 -3.50
CA LEU A 19 2.16 11.59 -2.11
C LEU A 19 3.36 11.89 -1.23
N HIS A 20 3.15 12.68 -0.18
CA HIS A 20 4.14 12.92 0.85
C HIS A 20 3.57 12.51 2.21
N TYR A 21 4.28 11.64 2.90
CA TYR A 21 3.91 11.12 4.21
C TYR A 21 4.81 11.70 5.27
N GLU A 22 4.20 12.30 6.29
CA GLU A 22 4.88 12.78 7.49
C GLU A 22 4.14 12.33 8.74
N ASN A 23 4.87 12.01 9.81
CA ASN A 23 4.30 11.77 11.13
C ASN A 23 5.27 12.11 12.26
N ALA A 24 4.76 12.11 13.49
CA ALA A 24 5.56 12.44 14.68
C ALA A 24 6.65 11.40 15.03
N LEU A 25 6.64 10.20 14.43
CA LEU A 25 7.67 9.18 14.61
C LEU A 25 8.91 9.46 13.76
N GLY A 26 8.84 10.42 12.83
CA GLY A 26 9.94 10.78 11.94
C GLY A 26 9.77 10.23 10.52
N THR A 27 8.59 9.75 10.15
CA THR A 27 8.29 9.47 8.76
C THR A 27 8.44 10.74 7.93
N ASP A 28 9.22 10.66 6.87
CA ASP A 28 9.39 11.65 5.82
C ASP A 28 9.64 10.86 4.53
N LEU A 29 8.56 10.57 3.80
CA LEU A 29 8.55 9.69 2.64
C LEU A 29 7.79 10.34 1.49
N THR A 30 8.42 10.47 0.34
CA THR A 30 7.78 10.85 -0.93
C THR A 30 7.60 9.61 -1.79
N VAL A 31 6.38 9.44 -2.31
CA VAL A 31 6.00 8.36 -3.22
C VAL A 31 5.45 8.99 -4.49
N GLU A 32 6.17 8.86 -5.60
CA GLU A 32 5.70 9.30 -6.91
C GLU A 32 4.70 8.29 -7.49
N LEU A 33 3.72 8.83 -8.20
CA LEU A 33 2.69 8.04 -8.88
C LEU A 33 2.96 8.05 -10.39
N PRO A 34 2.87 6.92 -11.09
CA PRO A 34 3.11 6.90 -12.53
C PRO A 34 1.99 7.61 -13.29
N THR A 35 2.30 8.10 -14.48
CA THR A 35 1.28 8.64 -15.38
C THR A 35 0.28 7.55 -15.73
N GLY A 36 -1.01 7.85 -15.58
CA GLY A 36 -2.08 6.87 -15.84
C GLY A 36 -2.39 5.94 -14.67
N HIS A 37 -1.85 6.22 -13.47
CA HIS A 37 -2.30 5.52 -12.26
C HIS A 37 -3.81 5.68 -12.04
N ILE A 38 -4.41 4.68 -11.45
CA ILE A 38 -5.84 4.61 -11.13
C ILE A 38 -5.96 4.32 -9.64
N TRP A 39 -6.75 5.13 -8.94
CA TRP A 39 -7.18 4.84 -7.58
C TRP A 39 -8.40 3.94 -7.63
N ALA A 40 -8.33 2.81 -6.97
CA ALA A 40 -9.40 1.85 -6.79
C ALA A 40 -9.88 1.87 -5.33
N GLY A 41 -11.10 1.39 -5.09
CA GLY A 41 -11.68 1.27 -3.75
C GLY A 41 -13.20 1.15 -3.79
N GLY A 42 -13.76 0.53 -2.76
CA GLY A 42 -15.20 0.35 -2.61
C GLY A 42 -15.72 -0.86 -3.37
N ALA A 43 -16.42 -0.68 -4.45
CA ALA A 43 -17.02 -1.77 -5.20
C ALA A 43 -16.35 -1.99 -6.56
N GLU A 44 -16.30 -3.23 -6.94
CA GLU A 44 -15.84 -3.70 -8.24
C GLU A 44 -16.97 -4.30 -9.06
N TYR A 45 -16.70 -4.64 -10.32
CA TYR A 45 -17.66 -5.26 -11.22
C TYR A 45 -17.06 -6.52 -11.85
N THR A 46 -17.83 -7.59 -11.85
CA THR A 46 -17.48 -8.81 -12.60
C THR A 46 -17.45 -8.54 -14.11
N ALA A 47 -16.89 -9.46 -14.89
CA ALA A 47 -16.95 -9.41 -16.36
C ALA A 47 -18.40 -9.32 -16.89
N THR A 48 -19.38 -9.84 -16.15
CA THR A 48 -20.83 -9.76 -16.44
C THR A 48 -21.49 -8.51 -15.85
N LYS A 49 -20.70 -7.53 -15.36
CA LYS A 49 -21.16 -6.27 -14.77
C LYS A 49 -22.02 -6.41 -13.50
N VAL A 50 -21.84 -7.49 -12.77
CA VAL A 50 -22.42 -7.62 -11.43
C VAL A 50 -21.52 -6.89 -10.45
N ARG A 51 -22.10 -5.95 -9.68
CA ARG A 51 -21.39 -5.20 -8.64
C ARG A 51 -21.12 -6.08 -7.42
N PHE A 52 -19.89 -6.05 -6.89
CA PHE A 52 -19.51 -6.76 -5.67
C PHE A 52 -18.49 -5.96 -4.87
N VAL A 53 -18.23 -6.38 -3.64
CA VAL A 53 -17.15 -5.88 -2.79
C VAL A 53 -16.17 -7.03 -2.61
N ALA A 54 -14.94 -6.85 -3.08
CA ALA A 54 -13.92 -7.91 -3.10
C ALA A 54 -13.47 -8.31 -1.69
N ASN A 55 -13.29 -7.32 -0.81
CA ASN A 55 -12.81 -7.50 0.55
C ASN A 55 -13.81 -6.96 1.57
N MET A 56 -13.89 -7.63 2.73
CA MET A 56 -14.64 -7.16 3.88
C MET A 56 -13.88 -7.53 5.16
N PRO A 57 -13.37 -6.55 5.92
CA PRO A 57 -13.58 -5.11 5.78
C PRO A 57 -12.86 -4.51 4.56
N THR A 58 -13.32 -3.32 4.12
CA THR A 58 -12.59 -2.45 3.20
C THR A 58 -12.86 -0.99 3.59
N GLU A 59 -11.80 -0.27 3.96
CA GLU A 59 -11.85 1.10 4.44
C GLU A 59 -10.88 2.01 3.65
N GLU A 60 -10.33 1.49 2.57
CA GLU A 60 -9.23 2.07 1.81
C GLU A 60 -9.62 2.51 0.41
N VAL A 61 -8.83 3.45 -0.12
CA VAL A 61 -8.60 3.63 -1.55
C VAL A 61 -7.11 3.42 -1.80
N TYR A 62 -6.78 2.67 -2.86
CA TYR A 62 -5.41 2.26 -3.14
C TYR A 62 -5.02 2.48 -4.59
N SER A 63 -3.73 2.59 -4.81
CA SER A 63 -3.12 2.71 -6.14
C SER A 63 -1.71 2.12 -6.11
N LEU A 64 -1.04 2.17 -7.25
CA LEU A 64 0.34 1.71 -7.36
C LEU A 64 1.32 2.90 -7.37
N PRO A 65 2.50 2.78 -6.76
CA PRO A 65 3.58 3.75 -6.86
C PRO A 65 4.37 3.58 -8.16
N ARG A 66 5.11 4.64 -8.55
CA ARG A 66 6.17 4.49 -9.55
C ARG A 66 7.34 3.70 -8.94
N ARG A 67 7.81 2.67 -9.64
CA ARG A 67 8.78 1.70 -9.11
C ARG A 67 10.05 2.37 -8.55
N ASP A 68 10.62 3.35 -9.24
CA ASP A 68 11.83 4.09 -8.88
C ASP A 68 11.55 5.44 -8.19
N GLY A 69 10.28 5.75 -7.92
CA GLY A 69 9.82 7.05 -7.45
C GLY A 69 9.61 7.15 -5.93
N VAL A 70 10.17 6.24 -5.15
CA VAL A 70 9.99 6.23 -3.68
C VAL A 70 11.28 6.64 -2.99
N ASN A 71 11.24 7.71 -2.19
CA ASN A 71 12.42 8.24 -1.51
C ASN A 71 12.07 8.74 -0.10
N GLY A 72 12.92 8.41 0.87
CA GLY A 72 12.77 8.83 2.26
C GLY A 72 12.64 7.68 3.24
N THR A 73 12.14 7.97 4.43
CA THR A 73 12.04 7.00 5.53
C THR A 73 10.61 6.92 6.05
N VAL A 74 10.13 5.72 6.31
CA VAL A 74 8.83 5.47 6.90
C VAL A 74 8.96 4.65 8.18
N TYR A 75 8.22 5.07 9.21
CA TYR A 75 8.05 4.36 10.47
C TYR A 75 6.63 3.83 10.54
N ALA A 76 6.47 2.50 10.66
CA ALA A 76 5.15 1.91 10.86
C ALA A 76 4.61 2.28 12.25
N THR A 77 3.33 2.63 12.29
CA THR A 77 2.62 2.97 13.52
C THR A 77 1.91 1.77 14.16
N LYS A 78 1.89 0.65 13.45
CA LYS A 78 1.26 -0.61 13.87
C LYS A 78 2.17 -1.79 13.51
N PRO A 79 2.14 -2.87 14.31
CA PRO A 79 2.89 -4.08 13.99
C PRO A 79 2.29 -4.81 12.78
N LEU A 80 3.12 -5.58 12.10
CA LEU A 80 2.72 -6.50 11.05
C LEU A 80 2.69 -7.93 11.58
N ASN A 81 1.56 -8.61 11.42
CA ASN A 81 1.49 -10.06 11.61
C ASN A 81 1.71 -10.76 10.27
N TYR A 82 2.82 -11.45 10.13
CA TYR A 82 3.12 -12.23 8.92
C TYR A 82 3.22 -13.72 9.26
N ASN A 83 2.23 -14.49 8.79
CA ASN A 83 2.15 -15.94 9.05
C ASN A 83 2.29 -16.32 10.55
N GLY A 84 1.65 -15.55 11.43
CA GLY A 84 1.71 -15.77 12.88
C GLY A 84 2.96 -15.20 13.57
N ASN A 85 3.86 -14.58 12.83
CA ASN A 85 5.02 -13.90 13.38
C ASN A 85 4.78 -12.38 13.41
N LEU A 86 5.01 -11.77 14.56
CA LEU A 86 4.84 -10.35 14.74
C LEU A 86 6.14 -9.62 14.45
N ILE A 87 6.05 -8.60 13.58
CA ILE A 87 7.15 -7.67 13.27
C ILE A 87 6.73 -6.31 13.82
N GLU A 88 7.54 -5.74 14.72
CA GLU A 88 7.19 -4.53 15.48
C GLU A 88 8.20 -3.41 15.23
N ASP A 89 7.71 -2.16 15.31
CA ASP A 89 8.51 -0.93 15.14
C ASP A 89 9.32 -0.93 13.83
N ILE A 90 8.66 -1.27 12.74
CA ILE A 90 9.27 -1.34 11.42
C ILE A 90 9.69 0.06 10.98
N CYS A 91 10.94 0.19 10.55
CA CYS A 91 11.46 1.36 9.86
C CYS A 91 12.08 0.94 8.53
N LEU A 92 11.61 1.55 7.43
CA LEU A 92 12.16 1.33 6.10
C LEU A 92 12.70 2.64 5.54
N THR A 93 13.87 2.58 4.92
CA THR A 93 14.42 3.70 4.14
C THR A 93 14.48 3.32 2.68
N PHE A 94 13.92 4.18 1.84
CA PHE A 94 13.88 4.03 0.40
C PHE A 94 14.82 5.02 -0.29
N ARG A 95 15.45 4.56 -1.36
CA ARG A 95 16.21 5.37 -2.31
C ARG A 95 15.94 4.86 -3.72
N ASP A 96 15.50 5.77 -4.61
CA ASP A 96 15.19 5.45 -6.00
C ASP A 96 14.27 4.20 -6.07
N GLY A 97 13.22 4.21 -5.25
CA GLY A 97 12.19 3.18 -5.16
C GLY A 97 12.57 1.90 -4.40
N ARG A 98 13.86 1.69 -4.09
CA ARG A 98 14.33 0.47 -3.44
C ARG A 98 14.51 0.67 -1.93
N VAL A 99 14.12 -0.32 -1.14
CA VAL A 99 14.47 -0.41 0.28
C VAL A 99 15.99 -0.60 0.39
N VAL A 100 16.66 0.38 0.99
CA VAL A 100 18.11 0.37 1.22
C VAL A 100 18.48 0.10 2.68
N ALA A 101 17.54 0.29 3.60
CA ALA A 101 17.67 -0.08 5.00
C ALA A 101 16.31 -0.50 5.56
N ALA A 102 16.31 -1.53 6.39
CA ALA A 102 15.13 -2.04 7.08
C ALA A 102 15.52 -2.48 8.49
N THR A 103 14.80 -1.97 9.48
CA THR A 103 14.97 -2.37 10.89
C THR A 103 13.63 -2.64 11.54
N ALA A 104 13.63 -3.44 12.59
CA ALA A 104 12.48 -3.69 13.44
C ALA A 104 12.96 -4.03 14.87
N SER A 105 12.20 -3.65 15.89
CA SER A 105 12.52 -4.02 17.27
C SER A 105 12.27 -5.51 17.55
N ARG A 106 11.35 -6.12 16.79
CA ARG A 106 11.05 -7.55 16.80
C ARG A 106 10.82 -8.04 15.39
N GLY A 107 11.31 -9.23 15.06
CA GLY A 107 11.11 -9.86 13.76
C GLY A 107 11.94 -9.27 12.62
N GLU A 108 13.05 -8.55 12.91
CA GLU A 108 13.91 -7.91 11.91
C GLU A 108 14.47 -8.91 10.91
N GLU A 109 14.92 -10.08 11.34
CA GLU A 109 15.44 -11.12 10.44
C GLU A 109 14.38 -11.55 9.41
N LEU A 110 13.13 -11.72 9.86
CA LEU A 110 12.02 -12.06 8.97
C LEU A 110 11.73 -10.93 7.99
N LEU A 111 11.73 -9.67 8.45
CA LEU A 111 11.57 -8.50 7.59
C LEU A 111 12.64 -8.46 6.49
N GLN A 112 13.89 -8.69 6.86
CA GLN A 112 15.01 -8.73 5.92
C GLN A 112 14.87 -9.87 4.90
N GLN A 113 14.43 -11.05 5.34
CA GLN A 113 14.17 -12.19 4.45
C GLN A 113 13.04 -11.87 3.45
N LEU A 114 11.97 -11.23 3.90
CA LEU A 114 10.86 -10.82 3.04
C LEU A 114 11.32 -9.86 1.95
N ILE A 115 12.10 -8.84 2.31
CA ILE A 115 12.65 -7.85 1.36
C ILE A 115 13.64 -8.49 0.37
N ALA A 116 14.34 -9.55 0.80
CA ALA A 116 15.33 -10.25 -0.02
C ALA A 116 14.74 -11.41 -0.85
N THR A 117 13.43 -11.64 -0.84
CA THR A 117 12.78 -12.76 -1.53
C THR A 117 13.05 -12.75 -3.03
N ASP A 118 12.89 -11.58 -3.66
CA ASP A 118 13.23 -11.33 -5.05
C ASP A 118 13.48 -9.82 -5.26
N ASP A 119 13.79 -9.41 -6.49
CA ASP A 119 14.06 -7.99 -6.77
C ASP A 119 12.82 -7.10 -6.57
N GLY A 120 11.62 -7.61 -6.87
CA GLY A 120 10.36 -6.88 -6.69
C GLY A 120 10.02 -6.65 -5.22
N SER A 121 10.38 -7.59 -4.34
CA SER A 121 10.08 -7.55 -2.90
C SER A 121 10.76 -6.39 -2.15
N ALA A 122 11.76 -5.76 -2.76
CA ALA A 122 12.43 -4.57 -2.21
C ALA A 122 11.80 -3.25 -2.69
N HIS A 123 10.71 -3.29 -3.45
CA HIS A 123 10.00 -2.12 -3.98
C HIS A 123 8.56 -2.09 -3.46
N LEU A 124 7.97 -0.88 -3.43
CA LEU A 124 6.53 -0.77 -3.16
C LEU A 124 5.72 -1.21 -4.40
N GLY A 125 4.68 -2.01 -4.15
CA GLY A 125 3.66 -2.36 -5.13
C GLY A 125 2.32 -1.66 -4.87
N GLU A 126 2.11 -1.15 -3.66
CA GLU A 126 0.86 -0.50 -3.30
C GLU A 126 1.06 0.66 -2.33
N VAL A 127 0.23 1.69 -2.52
CA VAL A 127 -0.03 2.75 -1.58
C VAL A 127 -1.53 2.82 -1.31
N ALA A 128 -1.92 2.73 -0.05
CA ALA A 128 -3.32 2.77 0.37
C ALA A 128 -3.58 3.89 1.37
N LEU A 129 -4.69 4.59 1.17
CA LEU A 129 -5.15 5.67 2.03
C LEU A 129 -6.40 5.23 2.78
N VAL A 130 -6.32 5.26 4.11
CA VAL A 130 -7.39 4.90 5.03
C VAL A 130 -7.71 6.10 5.91
N PRO A 131 -8.99 6.48 6.08
CA PRO A 131 -9.36 7.54 7.00
C PRO A 131 -8.90 7.21 8.43
N PHE A 132 -8.37 8.22 9.14
CA PHE A 132 -7.92 8.07 10.52
C PHE A 132 -8.99 7.52 11.46
N ASP A 133 -10.25 7.86 11.22
CA ASP A 133 -11.41 7.46 11.99
C ASP A 133 -12.16 6.24 11.43
N SER A 134 -11.47 5.41 10.63
CA SER A 134 -12.06 4.15 10.13
C SER A 134 -12.58 3.29 11.28
N PRO A 135 -13.63 2.48 11.09
CA PRO A 135 -14.15 1.59 12.13
C PRO A 135 -13.09 0.66 12.71
N ILE A 136 -12.20 0.15 11.87
CA ILE A 136 -11.08 -0.72 12.29
C ILE A 136 -10.08 0.09 13.14
N SER A 137 -9.70 1.29 12.70
CA SER A 137 -8.81 2.16 13.49
C SER A 137 -9.40 2.47 14.88
N ARG A 138 -10.69 2.84 14.92
CA ARG A 138 -11.38 3.18 16.18
C ARG A 138 -11.54 2.01 17.14
N SER A 139 -11.53 0.77 16.64
CA SER A 139 -11.63 -0.42 17.50
C SER A 139 -10.44 -0.55 18.44
N GLY A 140 -9.25 -0.05 18.03
CA GLY A 140 -8.01 -0.20 18.79
C GLY A 140 -7.53 -1.66 18.89
N ILE A 141 -8.15 -2.57 18.15
CA ILE A 141 -7.84 -4.01 18.19
C ILE A 141 -6.83 -4.36 17.12
N LEU A 142 -5.81 -5.13 17.48
CA LEU A 142 -4.96 -5.84 16.55
C LEU A 142 -5.57 -7.23 16.33
N PHE A 143 -5.97 -7.52 15.09
CA PHE A 143 -6.69 -8.76 14.74
C PHE A 143 -5.75 -9.92 14.45
N PHE A 144 -4.45 -9.66 14.27
CA PHE A 144 -3.47 -10.63 13.79
C PHE A 144 -3.86 -11.24 12.42
N ASN A 145 -4.52 -10.42 11.63
CA ASN A 145 -4.95 -10.74 10.29
C ASN A 145 -4.70 -9.51 9.40
N THR A 146 -3.81 -9.64 8.43
CA THR A 146 -3.36 -8.54 7.57
C THR A 146 -4.53 -7.84 6.90
N LEU A 147 -5.51 -8.57 6.36
CA LEU A 147 -6.69 -8.00 5.72
C LEU A 147 -7.50 -7.07 6.64
N PHE A 148 -7.56 -7.36 7.94
CA PHE A 148 -8.21 -6.49 8.90
C PHE A 148 -7.30 -5.35 9.34
N ASP A 149 -6.05 -5.68 9.69
CA ASP A 149 -5.12 -4.74 10.33
C ASP A 149 -4.67 -3.64 9.37
N GLU A 150 -4.55 -3.92 8.07
CA GLU A 150 -4.24 -2.92 7.04
C GLU A 150 -5.31 -1.82 6.95
N ASN A 151 -6.58 -2.14 7.20
CA ASN A 151 -7.68 -1.18 7.21
C ASN A 151 -7.72 -0.26 8.45
N ALA A 152 -6.74 -0.36 9.33
CA ALA A 152 -6.62 0.50 10.52
C ALA A 152 -5.85 1.80 10.26
N ALA A 153 -5.07 1.90 9.18
CA ALA A 153 -4.25 3.08 8.86
C ALA A 153 -3.90 3.12 7.37
N CYS A 154 -3.43 4.28 6.89
CA CYS A 154 -2.74 4.30 5.59
C CYS A 154 -1.61 3.29 5.62
N HIS A 155 -1.47 2.52 4.54
CA HIS A 155 -0.47 1.46 4.50
C HIS A 155 0.25 1.39 3.16
N LEU A 156 1.36 0.68 3.16
CA LEU A 156 2.25 0.46 2.03
C LEU A 156 2.50 -1.03 1.92
N ALA A 157 2.40 -1.60 0.72
CA ALA A 157 2.75 -3.00 0.49
C ALA A 157 4.00 -3.13 -0.39
N LEU A 158 4.94 -3.98 0.05
CA LEU A 158 6.11 -4.35 -0.74
C LEU A 158 5.73 -5.44 -1.75
N GLY A 159 6.32 -5.38 -2.93
CA GLY A 159 6.22 -6.41 -3.94
C GLY A 159 5.37 -6.03 -5.15
N LYS A 160 4.54 -6.95 -5.61
CA LYS A 160 3.81 -6.84 -6.86
C LYS A 160 2.64 -5.86 -6.76
N ALA A 161 2.56 -4.95 -7.74
CA ALA A 161 1.42 -4.05 -7.92
C ALA A 161 0.24 -4.73 -8.62
N TYR A 162 -0.97 -4.18 -8.42
CA TYR A 162 -2.16 -4.57 -9.17
C TYR A 162 -2.19 -3.88 -10.54
N PRO A 163 -2.15 -4.63 -11.66
CA PRO A 163 -2.19 -4.04 -13.00
C PRO A 163 -3.44 -3.20 -13.27
N THR A 164 -4.56 -3.50 -12.60
CA THR A 164 -5.80 -2.73 -12.66
C THR A 164 -5.67 -1.30 -12.16
N CYS A 165 -4.63 -1.00 -11.37
CA CYS A 165 -4.32 0.35 -10.88
C CYS A 165 -3.54 1.19 -11.89
N LEU A 166 -3.32 0.71 -13.12
CA LEU A 166 -2.68 1.44 -14.21
C LEU A 166 -3.52 1.36 -15.48
N GLN A 167 -3.66 2.47 -16.20
CA GLN A 167 -4.35 2.50 -17.50
C GLN A 167 -3.66 1.56 -18.49
N GLY A 168 -4.41 0.57 -18.99
CA GLY A 168 -3.88 -0.47 -19.88
C GLY A 168 -2.97 -1.50 -19.20
N GLY A 169 -2.81 -1.46 -17.89
CA GLY A 169 -1.90 -2.33 -17.14
C GLY A 169 -2.23 -3.83 -17.27
N GLU A 170 -3.50 -4.19 -17.40
CA GLU A 170 -3.93 -5.58 -17.59
C GLU A 170 -3.51 -6.17 -18.94
N GLU A 171 -3.24 -5.31 -19.92
CA GLU A 171 -2.78 -5.70 -21.27
C GLU A 171 -1.25 -5.68 -21.40
N MET A 172 -0.54 -5.15 -20.39
CA MET A 172 0.91 -5.08 -20.37
C MET A 172 1.54 -6.41 -19.97
N ASP A 173 2.66 -6.73 -20.56
CA ASP A 173 3.47 -7.84 -20.08
C ASP A 173 4.19 -7.49 -18.76
N SER A 174 4.68 -8.52 -18.07
CA SER A 174 5.32 -8.35 -16.75
C SER A 174 6.61 -7.52 -16.83
N VAL A 175 7.28 -7.45 -17.96
CA VAL A 175 8.50 -6.66 -18.12
C VAL A 175 8.17 -5.17 -18.22
N THR A 176 7.12 -4.83 -18.96
CA THR A 176 6.64 -3.45 -19.09
C THR A 176 6.09 -2.91 -17.77
N LEU A 177 5.39 -3.76 -16.99
CA LEU A 177 4.87 -3.39 -15.67
C LEU A 177 5.96 -3.18 -14.61
N LEU A 178 7.19 -3.63 -14.87
CA LEU A 178 8.33 -3.47 -13.97
C LEU A 178 9.17 -2.21 -14.31
N GLN A 179 8.81 -1.44 -15.32
CA GLN A 179 9.45 -0.18 -15.70
C GLN A 179 8.72 1.04 -15.14
#